data_69f5205905d068ae8e7c95cd4bc27f0a
#
_entry.id   69f5205905d068ae8e7c95cd4bc27f0a
#
_cell.length_a   1.000
_cell.length_b   1.000
_cell.length_c   1.000
_cell.angle_alpha   90.00
_cell.angle_beta   90.00
_cell.angle_gamma   90.00
#
_symmetry.space_group_name_H-M   'P 1'
#
loop_
_entity.id
_entity.type
_entity.pdbx_description
1 polymer ?
#
loop_
_entity_poly.entity_id
_entity_poly.type
_entity_poly.pdbx_seq_one_letter_code
_entity_poly.pdbx_strand_id
1 'polypeptide(L)'
;MNVFPKRKKNKKRGNILILILTVGLAFFSLIAIYSASGYVAKTQYGDAWYFVRKQGVGFAVGLVAMLFCCRFDYHKLQGKKARWVCYVIPVILLGLVFVPGLGKTNYGATRWIGIGGFTLQPSELAKYGFVIFASAYMADNMGRVRTFKGVLPVLLTGGAVCVLIIIEPNMSVTMCVALVMLSMLFVGGMKMKHFLIIFIPAMLAVPIMIIAEPYRMSRLSAFIDPWESPKGEGYQLIQSLYALGNGGWFGTGLFNSRQKYRFLPFAESDFILSIIGEELGFIGVFVLFGVCITLVFQGIKTAREAPDFFSFLLASGITLVYGVQTLINALVVSGSIPPTGLPLPLISSGNTSLIITMASMGVLYSISASTKEKGKVIQ
;
A
#
# COMPACT_ATOMS: atom_id res chain seq x y z
N MET A 1 -36.67 -3.04 -4.98
CA MET A 1 -36.66 -4.09 -6.02
C MET A 1 -35.30 -4.75 -5.99
N ASN A 2 -35.21 -6.01 -5.50
CA ASN A 2 -33.94 -6.77 -5.44
C ASN A 2 -33.54 -7.23 -6.84
N VAL A 3 -32.59 -6.56 -7.46
CA VAL A 3 -32.12 -6.85 -8.83
C VAL A 3 -31.17 -8.06 -8.89
N PHE A 4 -30.79 -8.63 -7.75
CA PHE A 4 -29.84 -9.76 -7.72
C PHE A 4 -30.45 -10.99 -7.05
N PRO A 5 -30.58 -12.14 -7.74
CA PRO A 5 -31.10 -13.38 -7.17
C PRO A 5 -30.11 -13.98 -6.17
N LYS A 6 -30.62 -14.52 -5.05
CA LYS A 6 -29.86 -15.34 -4.09
C LYS A 6 -29.22 -16.54 -4.79
N ARG A 7 -27.90 -16.66 -4.75
CA ARG A 7 -27.12 -17.61 -5.54
C ARG A 7 -26.63 -18.80 -4.71
N LYS A 8 -26.73 -20.01 -5.28
CA LYS A 8 -26.07 -21.23 -4.78
C LYS A 8 -24.54 -21.05 -4.92
N LYS A 9 -23.78 -21.37 -3.83
CA LYS A 9 -22.34 -21.29 -3.76
C LYS A 9 -21.69 -22.46 -4.54
N ASN A 10 -21.45 -22.31 -5.82
CA ASN A 10 -20.46 -23.14 -6.52
C ASN A 10 -19.11 -22.40 -6.46
N LYS A 11 -18.21 -22.78 -5.53
CA LYS A 11 -16.85 -22.30 -5.51
C LYS A 11 -16.10 -22.85 -6.71
N LYS A 12 -15.88 -22.01 -7.73
CA LYS A 12 -14.89 -22.27 -8.78
C LYS A 12 -13.48 -22.00 -8.24
N ARG A 13 -12.46 -22.56 -8.91
CA ARG A 13 -11.06 -22.18 -8.62
C ARG A 13 -10.90 -20.69 -8.93
N GLY A 14 -10.44 -19.92 -7.94
CA GLY A 14 -10.12 -18.51 -8.10
C GLY A 14 -8.94 -18.28 -9.06
N ASN A 15 -8.65 -17.04 -9.34
CA ASN A 15 -7.53 -16.66 -10.19
C ASN A 15 -6.19 -16.93 -9.48
N ILE A 16 -5.61 -18.10 -9.73
CA ILE A 16 -4.36 -18.55 -9.07
C ILE A 16 -3.17 -17.65 -9.39
N LEU A 17 -3.21 -16.90 -10.50
CA LEU A 17 -2.15 -15.97 -10.88
C LEU A 17 -1.95 -14.87 -9.82
N ILE A 18 -3.03 -14.43 -9.14
CA ILE A 18 -2.94 -13.47 -8.02
C ILE A 18 -2.03 -14.05 -6.92
N LEU A 19 -2.23 -15.32 -6.56
CA LEU A 19 -1.43 -15.95 -5.50
C LEU A 19 0.02 -16.16 -5.93
N ILE A 20 0.24 -16.64 -7.16
CA ILE A 20 1.59 -16.89 -7.69
C ILE A 20 2.39 -15.59 -7.73
N LEU A 21 1.82 -14.50 -8.27
CA LEU A 21 2.50 -13.21 -8.35
C LEU A 21 2.75 -12.61 -6.96
N THR A 22 1.79 -12.72 -6.03
CA THR A 22 1.94 -12.24 -4.66
C THR A 22 3.06 -12.98 -3.93
N VAL A 23 3.06 -14.31 -3.98
CA VAL A 23 4.10 -15.14 -3.33
C VAL A 23 5.44 -14.92 -4.00
N GLY A 24 5.48 -14.82 -5.33
CA GLY A 24 6.70 -14.57 -6.09
C GLY A 24 7.36 -13.23 -5.73
N LEU A 25 6.58 -12.14 -5.66
CA LEU A 25 7.07 -10.82 -5.24
C LEU A 25 7.53 -10.83 -3.77
N ALA A 26 6.75 -11.43 -2.88
CA ALA A 26 7.10 -11.54 -1.47
C ALA A 26 8.33 -12.43 -1.24
N PHE A 27 8.54 -13.48 -2.02
CA PHE A 27 9.76 -14.29 -1.98
C PHE A 27 10.97 -13.51 -2.54
N PHE A 28 10.79 -12.81 -3.67
CA PHE A 28 11.82 -11.94 -4.23
C PHE A 28 12.25 -10.87 -3.23
N SER A 29 11.34 -10.38 -2.38
CA SER A 29 11.67 -9.41 -1.32
C SER A 29 12.77 -9.91 -0.38
N LEU A 30 12.84 -11.21 -0.06
CA LEU A 30 13.86 -11.77 0.81
C LEU A 30 15.25 -11.63 0.20
N ILE A 31 15.36 -11.85 -1.11
CA ILE A 31 16.60 -11.72 -1.87
C ILE A 31 17.02 -10.25 -1.95
N ALA A 32 16.06 -9.37 -2.31
CA ALA A 32 16.31 -7.94 -2.45
C ALA A 32 16.70 -7.29 -1.10
N ILE A 33 16.03 -7.66 -0.01
CA ILE A 33 16.35 -7.17 1.34
C ILE A 33 17.71 -7.67 1.79
N TYR A 34 18.07 -8.93 1.53
CA TYR A 34 19.41 -9.42 1.84
C TYR A 34 20.48 -8.60 1.12
N SER A 35 20.28 -8.34 -0.18
CA SER A 35 21.20 -7.52 -0.92
C SER A 35 21.31 -6.11 -0.37
N ALA A 36 20.16 -5.44 -0.16
CA ALA A 36 20.14 -4.05 0.28
C ALA A 36 20.65 -3.83 1.71
N SER A 37 20.40 -4.79 2.61
CA SER A 37 20.64 -4.59 4.05
C SER A 37 21.77 -5.42 4.65
N GLY A 38 22.28 -6.45 3.97
CA GLY A 38 23.23 -7.41 4.55
C GLY A 38 24.48 -6.78 5.14
N TYR A 39 25.06 -5.76 4.47
CA TYR A 39 26.21 -5.01 4.97
C TYR A 39 25.86 -4.18 6.22
N VAL A 40 24.79 -3.41 6.16
CA VAL A 40 24.32 -2.57 7.27
C VAL A 40 23.95 -3.43 8.47
N ALA A 41 23.25 -4.54 8.23
CA ALA A 41 22.86 -5.51 9.27
C ALA A 41 24.09 -6.11 9.98
N LYS A 42 25.10 -6.54 9.22
CA LYS A 42 26.33 -7.08 9.79
C LYS A 42 27.06 -6.06 10.65
N THR A 43 27.14 -4.80 10.21
CA THR A 43 27.87 -3.76 10.92
C THR A 43 27.13 -3.21 12.14
N GLN A 44 25.79 -3.17 12.13
CA GLN A 44 25.00 -2.63 13.24
C GLN A 44 24.54 -3.68 14.26
N TYR A 45 24.23 -4.89 13.78
CA TYR A 45 23.65 -5.97 14.61
C TYR A 45 24.55 -7.21 14.71
N GLY A 46 25.73 -7.20 14.04
CA GLY A 46 26.63 -8.35 14.01
C GLY A 46 26.15 -9.52 13.13
N ASP A 47 24.98 -9.41 12.50
CA ASP A 47 24.33 -10.46 11.73
C ASP A 47 23.76 -9.96 10.41
N ALA A 48 24.35 -10.39 9.29
CA ALA A 48 23.92 -10.00 7.94
C ALA A 48 22.47 -10.42 7.60
N TRP A 49 21.93 -11.44 8.30
CA TRP A 49 20.58 -11.98 8.06
C TRP A 49 19.50 -11.34 8.92
N TYR A 50 19.83 -10.36 9.75
CA TYR A 50 18.90 -9.76 10.71
C TYR A 50 17.58 -9.30 10.07
N PHE A 51 17.62 -8.50 9.03
CA PHE A 51 16.41 -8.01 8.33
C PHE A 51 15.70 -9.13 7.57
N VAL A 52 16.46 -10.04 6.95
CA VAL A 52 15.89 -11.18 6.21
C VAL A 52 15.12 -12.13 7.13
N ARG A 53 15.66 -12.42 8.32
CA ARG A 53 14.93 -13.27 9.32
C ARG A 53 13.62 -12.61 9.73
N LYS A 54 13.62 -11.31 10.01
CA LYS A 54 12.39 -10.57 10.32
C LYS A 54 11.40 -10.64 9.16
N GLN A 55 11.85 -10.34 7.94
CA GLN A 55 11.00 -10.42 6.76
C GLN A 55 10.51 -11.84 6.49
N GLY A 56 11.33 -12.86 6.71
CA GLY A 56 10.97 -14.27 6.58
C GLY A 56 9.85 -14.69 7.52
N VAL A 57 9.88 -14.22 8.77
CA VAL A 57 8.77 -14.41 9.71
C VAL A 57 7.51 -13.70 9.20
N GLY A 58 7.64 -12.44 8.74
CA GLY A 58 6.55 -11.70 8.13
C GLY A 58 5.96 -12.41 6.90
N PHE A 59 6.82 -13.00 6.05
CA PHE A 59 6.41 -13.78 4.89
C PHE A 59 5.65 -15.05 5.30
N ALA A 60 6.14 -15.81 6.27
CA ALA A 60 5.47 -17.02 6.75
C ALA A 60 4.09 -16.71 7.35
N VAL A 61 4.00 -15.70 8.23
CA VAL A 61 2.72 -15.24 8.81
C VAL A 61 1.80 -14.70 7.71
N GLY A 62 2.32 -13.90 6.78
CA GLY A 62 1.59 -13.37 5.64
C GLY A 62 1.03 -14.46 4.73
N LEU A 63 1.81 -15.53 4.49
CA LEU A 63 1.37 -16.69 3.71
C LEU A 63 0.20 -17.42 4.40
N VAL A 64 0.30 -17.65 5.71
CA VAL A 64 -0.79 -18.27 6.50
C VAL A 64 -2.03 -17.36 6.45
N ALA A 65 -1.88 -16.06 6.68
CA ALA A 65 -2.97 -15.09 6.62
C ALA A 65 -3.63 -15.06 5.22
N MET A 66 -2.82 -15.06 4.16
CA MET A 66 -3.30 -15.11 2.77
C MET A 66 -4.11 -16.38 2.51
N LEU A 67 -3.59 -17.56 2.89
CA LEU A 67 -4.28 -18.85 2.70
C LEU A 67 -5.58 -18.93 3.51
N PHE A 68 -5.59 -18.37 4.72
CA PHE A 68 -6.81 -18.22 5.51
C PHE A 68 -7.84 -17.35 4.79
N CYS A 69 -7.43 -16.17 4.31
CA CYS A 69 -8.28 -15.24 3.59
C CYS A 69 -8.80 -15.80 2.26
N CYS A 70 -8.05 -16.67 1.58
CA CYS A 70 -8.51 -17.39 0.38
C CYS A 70 -9.76 -18.26 0.65
N ARG A 71 -9.87 -18.81 1.87
CA ARG A 71 -10.99 -19.67 2.27
C ARG A 71 -12.10 -18.91 3.01
N PHE A 72 -11.77 -17.72 3.52
CA PHE A 72 -12.69 -16.89 4.28
C PHE A 72 -13.83 -16.37 3.40
N ASP A 73 -15.05 -16.37 3.95
CA ASP A 73 -16.21 -15.76 3.28
C ASP A 73 -16.17 -14.24 3.47
N TYR A 74 -15.62 -13.54 2.49
CA TYR A 74 -15.46 -12.09 2.54
C TYR A 74 -16.78 -11.31 2.64
N HIS A 75 -17.94 -11.92 2.28
CA HIS A 75 -19.25 -11.27 2.49
C HIS A 75 -19.56 -11.03 3.97
N LYS A 76 -18.92 -11.76 4.90
CA LYS A 76 -19.05 -11.48 6.32
C LYS A 76 -18.54 -10.08 6.69
N LEU A 77 -17.59 -9.52 5.90
CA LEU A 77 -17.07 -8.17 6.10
C LEU A 77 -18.09 -7.08 5.77
N GLN A 78 -19.12 -7.37 4.96
CA GLN A 78 -20.20 -6.43 4.66
C GLN A 78 -21.13 -6.19 5.87
N GLY A 79 -21.20 -7.15 6.80
CA GLY A 79 -22.08 -7.05 7.97
C GLY A 79 -21.79 -5.78 8.80
N LYS A 80 -22.87 -5.14 9.31
CA LYS A 80 -22.75 -3.87 10.06
C LYS A 80 -21.73 -3.93 11.20
N LYS A 81 -21.73 -5.01 12.00
CA LYS A 81 -20.77 -5.20 13.09
C LYS A 81 -19.34 -5.39 12.55
N ALA A 82 -19.17 -6.25 11.56
CA ALA A 82 -17.84 -6.57 11.01
C ALA A 82 -17.16 -5.36 10.38
N ARG A 83 -17.86 -4.57 9.57
CA ARG A 83 -17.26 -3.36 8.93
C ARG A 83 -16.83 -2.32 9.95
N TRP A 84 -17.61 -2.12 11.04
CA TRP A 84 -17.25 -1.20 12.11
C TRP A 84 -16.06 -1.73 12.91
N VAL A 85 -16.00 -3.03 13.21
CA VAL A 85 -14.86 -3.64 13.88
C VAL A 85 -13.58 -3.49 13.03
N CYS A 86 -13.66 -3.79 11.72
CA CYS A 86 -12.52 -3.65 10.82
C CYS A 86 -12.05 -2.18 10.65
N TYR A 87 -12.92 -1.21 10.88
CA TYR A 87 -12.57 0.21 10.82
C TYR A 87 -12.11 0.75 12.19
N VAL A 88 -12.87 0.51 13.25
CA VAL A 88 -12.64 1.11 14.58
C VAL A 88 -11.35 0.58 15.22
N ILE A 89 -11.08 -0.74 15.11
CA ILE A 89 -9.87 -1.30 15.71
C ILE A 89 -8.59 -0.62 15.15
N PRO A 90 -8.36 -0.50 13.82
CA PRO A 90 -7.22 0.23 13.29
C PRO A 90 -7.19 1.72 13.70
N VAL A 91 -8.35 2.37 13.78
CA VAL A 91 -8.44 3.79 14.23
C VAL A 91 -8.03 3.93 15.69
N ILE A 92 -8.47 3.01 16.57
CA ILE A 92 -8.00 2.98 17.96
C ILE A 92 -6.49 2.75 18.02
N LEU A 93 -5.97 1.80 17.24
CA LEU A 93 -4.53 1.53 17.18
C LEU A 93 -3.74 2.76 16.68
N LEU A 94 -4.27 3.54 15.71
CA LEU A 94 -3.66 4.81 15.31
C LEU A 94 -3.61 5.79 16.51
N GLY A 95 -4.68 5.90 17.29
CA GLY A 95 -4.70 6.72 18.49
C GLY A 95 -3.71 6.24 19.57
N LEU A 96 -3.52 4.93 19.73
CA LEU A 96 -2.62 4.34 20.71
C LEU A 96 -1.13 4.60 20.41
N VAL A 97 -0.77 4.95 19.18
CA VAL A 97 0.60 5.36 18.82
C VAL A 97 1.05 6.58 19.63
N PHE A 98 0.13 7.46 19.99
CA PHE A 98 0.42 8.69 20.75
C PHE A 98 0.53 8.46 22.28
N VAL A 99 0.21 7.24 22.75
CA VAL A 99 0.29 6.95 24.19
C VAL A 99 1.76 6.68 24.57
N PRO A 100 2.31 7.43 25.57
CA PRO A 100 3.67 7.21 26.05
C PRO A 100 3.90 5.74 26.47
N GLY A 101 5.01 5.16 26.04
CA GLY A 101 5.36 3.77 26.35
C GLY A 101 4.83 2.70 25.38
N LEU A 102 3.79 2.99 24.59
CA LEU A 102 3.30 2.09 23.56
C LEU A 102 3.86 2.45 22.17
N GLY A 103 3.90 3.73 21.85
CA GLY A 103 4.46 4.22 20.60
C GLY A 103 5.98 4.07 20.55
N LYS A 104 6.50 3.51 19.47
CA LYS A 104 7.93 3.46 19.17
C LYS A 104 8.28 4.56 18.19
N THR A 105 9.22 5.42 18.62
CA THR A 105 9.78 6.45 17.77
C THR A 105 10.99 5.89 17.03
N ASN A 106 10.89 5.82 15.72
CA ASN A 106 12.00 5.51 14.84
C ASN A 106 12.18 6.69 13.88
N TYR A 107 13.42 7.15 13.71
CA TYR A 107 13.75 8.21 12.74
C TYR A 107 12.97 9.52 12.97
N GLY A 108 12.77 9.90 14.24
CA GLY A 108 12.09 11.14 14.61
C GLY A 108 10.57 11.14 14.48
N ALA A 109 9.95 10.01 14.12
CA ALA A 109 8.50 9.89 14.03
C ALA A 109 7.97 8.68 14.79
N THR A 110 6.90 8.87 15.56
CA THR A 110 6.22 7.81 16.31
C THR A 110 5.08 7.27 15.44
N ARG A 111 5.30 6.12 14.77
CA ARG A 111 4.38 5.52 13.79
C ARG A 111 4.12 4.04 14.02
N TRP A 112 4.80 3.44 14.99
CA TRP A 112 4.76 2.01 15.26
C TRP A 112 4.36 1.72 16.69
N ILE A 113 3.64 0.65 16.91
CA ILE A 113 3.37 0.07 18.23
C ILE A 113 4.29 -1.13 18.40
N GLY A 114 5.03 -1.17 19.51
CA GLY A 114 5.91 -2.30 19.82
C GLY A 114 5.20 -3.33 20.68
N ILE A 115 5.10 -4.58 20.20
CA ILE A 115 4.51 -5.70 20.94
C ILE A 115 5.49 -6.87 20.91
N GLY A 116 6.10 -7.21 22.06
CA GLY A 116 6.89 -8.45 22.20
C GLY A 116 8.01 -8.64 21.16
N GLY A 117 8.73 -7.57 20.79
CA GLY A 117 9.80 -7.63 19.76
C GLY A 117 9.32 -7.42 18.32
N PHE A 118 8.02 -7.43 18.07
CA PHE A 118 7.43 -7.06 16.78
C PHE A 118 7.02 -5.60 16.77
N THR A 119 7.04 -4.99 15.59
CA THR A 119 6.51 -3.65 15.37
C THR A 119 5.30 -3.72 14.46
N LEU A 120 4.18 -3.19 14.94
CA LEU A 120 2.95 -3.04 14.17
C LEU A 120 2.83 -1.59 13.72
N GLN A 121 2.57 -1.35 12.44
CA GLN A 121 2.25 -0.03 11.91
C GLN A 121 0.74 0.08 11.70
N PRO A 122 0.01 0.80 12.57
CA PRO A 122 -1.46 0.84 12.52
C PRO A 122 -2.01 1.43 11.24
N SER A 123 -1.31 2.38 10.61
CA SER A 123 -1.73 2.99 9.35
C SER A 123 -1.84 1.98 8.19
N GLU A 124 -1.06 0.89 8.23
CA GLU A 124 -1.20 -0.20 7.24
C GLU A 124 -2.55 -0.93 7.37
N LEU A 125 -2.99 -1.20 8.62
CA LEU A 125 -4.32 -1.79 8.87
C LEU A 125 -5.43 -0.80 8.54
N ALA A 126 -5.25 0.49 8.87
CA ALA A 126 -6.27 1.51 8.69
C ALA A 126 -6.63 1.73 7.21
N LYS A 127 -5.67 1.61 6.29
CA LYS A 127 -5.92 1.65 4.84
C LYS A 127 -6.96 0.61 4.41
N TYR A 128 -6.74 -0.65 4.79
CA TYR A 128 -7.64 -1.74 4.41
C TYR A 128 -8.93 -1.76 5.24
N GLY A 129 -8.87 -1.36 6.51
CA GLY A 129 -10.06 -1.15 7.35
C GLY A 129 -11.01 -0.11 6.75
N PHE A 130 -10.46 1.01 6.27
CA PHE A 130 -11.21 2.02 5.54
C PHE A 130 -11.80 1.45 4.23
N VAL A 131 -11.03 0.70 3.43
CA VAL A 131 -11.50 0.08 2.19
C VAL A 131 -12.69 -0.85 2.45
N ILE A 132 -12.63 -1.70 3.49
CA ILE A 132 -13.72 -2.59 3.88
C ILE A 132 -14.95 -1.79 4.28
N PHE A 133 -14.80 -0.77 5.13
CA PHE A 133 -15.89 0.09 5.57
C PHE A 133 -16.55 0.80 4.39
N ALA A 134 -15.75 1.49 3.55
CA ALA A 134 -16.24 2.25 2.42
C ALA A 134 -16.97 1.35 1.41
N SER A 135 -16.42 0.17 1.11
CA SER A 135 -17.05 -0.81 0.20
C SER A 135 -18.41 -1.29 0.73
N ALA A 136 -18.47 -1.65 2.01
CA ALA A 136 -19.71 -2.12 2.63
C ALA A 136 -20.76 -1.01 2.73
N TYR A 137 -20.35 0.20 3.14
CA TYR A 137 -21.26 1.34 3.25
C TYR A 137 -21.85 1.74 1.89
N MET A 138 -20.99 1.88 0.86
CA MET A 138 -21.44 2.26 -0.48
C MET A 138 -22.33 1.19 -1.12
N ALA A 139 -22.03 -0.09 -0.87
CA ALA A 139 -22.86 -1.18 -1.36
C ALA A 139 -24.26 -1.19 -0.74
N ASP A 140 -24.38 -0.91 0.57
CA ASP A 140 -25.68 -0.80 1.25
C ASP A 140 -26.47 0.46 0.85
N ASN A 141 -25.80 1.49 0.32
CA ASN A 141 -26.37 2.81 0.02
C ASN A 141 -26.20 3.24 -1.45
N MET A 142 -26.20 2.32 -2.42
CA MET A 142 -25.92 2.57 -3.85
C MET A 142 -26.63 3.81 -4.43
N GLY A 143 -27.93 4.00 -4.11
CA GLY A 143 -28.70 5.13 -4.61
C GLY A 143 -28.29 6.48 -3.98
N ARG A 144 -27.79 6.46 -2.75
CA ARG A 144 -27.41 7.66 -1.99
C ARG A 144 -26.00 8.14 -2.31
N VAL A 145 -25.10 7.26 -2.76
CA VAL A 145 -23.70 7.60 -3.14
C VAL A 145 -23.64 8.66 -4.24
N ARG A 146 -24.69 8.78 -5.05
CA ARG A 146 -24.81 9.83 -6.07
C ARG A 146 -25.06 11.24 -5.51
N THR A 147 -25.39 11.37 -4.21
CA THR A 147 -25.64 12.64 -3.54
C THR A 147 -24.50 12.99 -2.60
N PHE A 148 -24.24 14.29 -2.37
CA PHE A 148 -23.20 14.73 -1.45
C PHE A 148 -23.41 14.20 -0.02
N LYS A 149 -24.66 14.23 0.46
CA LYS A 149 -25.01 13.66 1.79
C LYS A 149 -24.73 12.16 1.89
N GLY A 150 -24.87 11.43 0.79
CA GLY A 150 -24.61 9.98 0.76
C GLY A 150 -23.14 9.60 0.77
N VAL A 151 -22.23 10.46 0.29
CA VAL A 151 -20.78 10.22 0.36
C VAL A 151 -20.16 10.74 1.64
N LEU A 152 -20.84 11.59 2.39
CA LEU A 152 -20.33 12.21 3.61
C LEU A 152 -19.80 11.21 4.65
N PRO A 153 -20.46 10.07 4.96
CA PRO A 153 -19.90 9.09 5.89
C PRO A 153 -18.57 8.48 5.43
N VAL A 154 -18.38 8.27 4.12
CA VAL A 154 -17.10 7.78 3.58
C VAL A 154 -16.02 8.87 3.70
N LEU A 155 -16.38 10.13 3.43
CA LEU A 155 -15.47 11.27 3.59
C LEU A 155 -15.06 11.49 5.04
N LEU A 156 -16.02 11.39 5.99
CA LEU A 156 -15.74 11.56 7.42
C LEU A 156 -14.86 10.43 7.95
N THR A 157 -15.15 9.18 7.58
CA THR A 157 -14.32 8.04 8.02
C THR A 157 -12.93 8.04 7.37
N GLY A 158 -12.82 8.29 6.07
CA GLY A 158 -11.53 8.41 5.39
C GLY A 158 -10.75 9.63 5.85
N GLY A 159 -11.44 10.77 6.05
CA GLY A 159 -10.87 12.00 6.59
C GLY A 159 -10.32 11.81 8.01
N ALA A 160 -11.04 11.12 8.89
CA ALA A 160 -10.57 10.81 10.23
C ALA A 160 -9.28 9.97 10.21
N VAL A 161 -9.19 8.96 9.33
CA VAL A 161 -7.96 8.19 9.13
C VAL A 161 -6.83 9.09 8.62
N CYS A 162 -7.10 9.94 7.62
CA CYS A 162 -6.10 10.89 7.10
C CYS A 162 -5.59 11.85 8.18
N VAL A 163 -6.48 12.41 9.00
CA VAL A 163 -6.12 13.34 10.10
C VAL A 163 -5.23 12.64 11.11
N LEU A 164 -5.57 11.44 11.57
CA LEU A 164 -4.76 10.69 12.53
C LEU A 164 -3.36 10.37 11.97
N ILE A 165 -3.30 9.93 10.71
CA ILE A 165 -2.02 9.59 10.06
C ILE A 165 -1.16 10.84 9.83
N ILE A 166 -1.76 12.01 9.56
CA ILE A 166 -0.98 13.23 9.35
C ILE A 166 -0.40 13.77 10.65
N ILE A 167 -1.08 13.54 11.78
CA ILE A 167 -0.57 13.86 13.13
C ILE A 167 0.62 12.94 13.50
N GLU A 168 0.70 11.70 12.94
CA GLU A 168 1.87 10.81 13.01
C GLU A 168 3.07 11.26 12.14
N PRO A 169 3.17 12.47 11.67
CA PRO A 169 3.87 13.06 10.52
C PRO A 169 4.13 12.09 9.35
N ASN A 170 3.08 11.40 8.88
CA ASN A 170 3.15 10.44 7.78
C ASN A 170 2.34 10.91 6.55
N MET A 171 2.84 11.94 5.88
CA MET A 171 2.19 12.55 4.73
C MET A 171 1.94 11.56 3.57
N SER A 172 2.86 10.63 3.36
CA SER A 172 2.80 9.67 2.24
C SER A 172 1.62 8.71 2.34
N VAL A 173 1.45 8.13 3.54
CA VAL A 173 0.32 7.22 3.77
C VAL A 173 -0.98 8.01 3.76
N THR A 174 -1.00 9.25 4.28
CA THR A 174 -2.17 10.15 4.19
C THR A 174 -2.56 10.39 2.73
N MET A 175 -1.59 10.73 1.88
CA MET A 175 -1.82 10.93 0.44
C MET A 175 -2.35 9.65 -0.23
N CYS A 176 -1.77 8.50 0.10
CA CYS A 176 -2.23 7.21 -0.40
C CYS A 176 -3.70 6.94 -0.01
N VAL A 177 -4.07 7.13 1.27
CA VAL A 177 -5.46 6.95 1.75
C VAL A 177 -6.41 7.94 1.08
N ALA A 178 -6.02 9.20 0.95
CA ALA A 178 -6.83 10.22 0.28
C ALA A 178 -7.08 9.89 -1.19
N LEU A 179 -6.06 9.47 -1.93
CA LEU A 179 -6.18 9.04 -3.34
C LEU A 179 -7.06 7.79 -3.47
N VAL A 180 -6.88 6.80 -2.58
CA VAL A 180 -7.72 5.60 -2.56
C VAL A 180 -9.17 5.98 -2.25
N MET A 181 -9.43 6.84 -1.25
CA MET A 181 -10.76 7.33 -0.90
C MET A 181 -11.45 8.01 -2.09
N LEU A 182 -10.77 8.96 -2.73
CA LEU A 182 -11.30 9.67 -3.89
C LEU A 182 -11.58 8.71 -5.06
N SER A 183 -10.64 7.81 -5.35
CA SER A 183 -10.80 6.80 -6.40
C SER A 183 -11.96 5.86 -6.12
N MET A 184 -12.13 5.40 -4.87
CA MET A 184 -13.25 4.54 -4.48
C MET A 184 -14.60 5.26 -4.61
N LEU A 185 -14.68 6.54 -4.23
CA LEU A 185 -15.91 7.35 -4.39
C LEU A 185 -16.26 7.51 -5.87
N PHE A 186 -15.27 7.75 -6.72
CA PHE A 186 -15.45 7.84 -8.17
C PHE A 186 -15.94 6.51 -8.76
N VAL A 187 -15.25 5.42 -8.46
CA VAL A 187 -15.62 4.05 -8.89
C VAL A 187 -16.97 3.63 -8.32
N GLY A 188 -17.33 4.10 -7.11
CA GLY A 188 -18.62 3.88 -6.46
C GLY A 188 -19.79 4.63 -7.09
N GLY A 189 -19.54 5.43 -8.13
CA GLY A 189 -20.58 6.11 -8.92
C GLY A 189 -20.97 7.49 -8.41
N MET A 190 -20.08 8.18 -7.67
CA MET A 190 -20.28 9.58 -7.30
C MET A 190 -20.37 10.46 -8.55
N LYS A 191 -21.28 11.44 -8.56
CA LYS A 191 -21.41 12.40 -9.66
C LYS A 191 -20.15 13.26 -9.78
N MET A 192 -19.66 13.48 -11.01
CA MET A 192 -18.46 14.27 -11.29
C MET A 192 -18.49 15.66 -10.64
N LYS A 193 -19.65 16.31 -10.57
CA LYS A 193 -19.81 17.61 -9.87
C LYS A 193 -19.40 17.52 -8.40
N HIS A 194 -19.85 16.49 -7.67
CA HIS A 194 -19.50 16.31 -6.25
C HIS A 194 -18.04 15.88 -6.08
N PHE A 195 -17.51 15.10 -7.04
CA PHE A 195 -16.09 14.73 -7.06
C PHE A 195 -15.22 15.98 -7.14
N LEU A 196 -15.48 16.90 -8.08
CA LEU A 196 -14.71 18.12 -8.23
C LEU A 196 -14.82 19.05 -7.02
N ILE A 197 -16.00 19.13 -6.38
CA ILE A 197 -16.20 19.91 -5.13
C ILE A 197 -15.29 19.42 -4.00
N ILE A 198 -14.95 18.12 -3.96
CA ILE A 198 -14.07 17.53 -2.95
C ILE A 198 -12.62 17.57 -3.42
N PHE A 199 -12.38 17.22 -4.68
CA PHE A 199 -11.04 17.08 -5.24
C PHE A 199 -10.29 18.41 -5.30
N ILE A 200 -10.95 19.49 -5.74
CA ILE A 200 -10.30 20.80 -5.88
C ILE A 200 -9.83 21.35 -4.52
N PRO A 201 -10.65 21.40 -3.45
CA PRO A 201 -10.16 21.83 -2.14
C PRO A 201 -9.09 20.89 -1.56
N ALA A 202 -9.19 19.58 -1.80
CA ALA A 202 -8.16 18.63 -1.36
C ALA A 202 -6.81 18.91 -2.04
N MET A 203 -6.81 19.18 -3.34
CA MET A 203 -5.60 19.57 -4.08
C MET A 203 -5.03 20.91 -3.61
N LEU A 204 -5.87 21.89 -3.30
CA LEU A 204 -5.43 23.19 -2.75
C LEU A 204 -4.90 23.07 -1.31
N ALA A 205 -5.38 22.10 -0.54
CA ALA A 205 -4.88 21.87 0.81
C ALA A 205 -3.44 21.32 0.84
N VAL A 206 -3.00 20.60 -0.21
CA VAL A 206 -1.64 20.01 -0.26
C VAL A 206 -0.53 21.07 -0.17
N PRO A 207 -0.49 22.14 -0.98
CA PRO A 207 0.49 23.20 -0.83
C PRO A 207 0.44 23.88 0.54
N ILE A 208 -0.77 24.14 1.06
CA ILE A 208 -0.95 24.75 2.39
C ILE A 208 -0.32 23.86 3.48
N MET A 209 -0.56 22.54 3.40
CA MET A 209 0.00 21.59 4.35
C MET A 209 1.53 21.45 4.24
N ILE A 210 2.11 21.66 3.06
CA ILE A 210 3.56 21.66 2.86
C ILE A 210 4.17 22.92 3.47
N ILE A 211 3.60 24.09 3.20
CA ILE A 211 4.09 25.38 3.70
C ILE A 211 3.96 25.50 5.21
N ALA A 212 2.93 24.90 5.81
CA ALA A 212 2.68 24.96 7.25
C ALA A 212 3.76 24.26 8.11
N GLU A 213 4.57 23.37 7.52
CA GLU A 213 5.55 22.56 8.26
C GLU A 213 6.96 22.70 7.66
N PRO A 214 7.93 23.25 8.40
CA PRO A 214 9.30 23.46 7.89
C PRO A 214 9.96 22.19 7.34
N TYR A 215 9.74 21.05 7.98
CA TYR A 215 10.24 19.75 7.52
C TYR A 215 9.70 19.33 6.17
N ARG A 216 8.42 19.63 5.87
CA ARG A 216 7.84 19.31 4.56
C ARG A 216 8.35 20.27 3.50
N MET A 217 8.56 21.51 3.87
CA MET A 217 9.13 22.53 2.99
C MET A 217 10.57 22.20 2.62
N SER A 218 11.41 21.78 3.57
CA SER A 218 12.79 21.37 3.28
C SER A 218 12.85 20.17 2.33
N ARG A 219 11.95 19.19 2.45
CA ARG A 219 11.84 18.10 1.49
C ARG A 219 11.40 18.53 0.10
N LEU A 220 10.53 19.53 0.00
CA LEU A 220 10.13 20.10 -1.29
C LEU A 220 11.29 20.86 -1.93
N SER A 221 12.03 21.67 -1.18
CA SER A 221 13.24 22.36 -1.66
C SER A 221 14.29 21.36 -2.14
N ALA A 222 14.55 20.32 -1.35
CA ALA A 222 15.47 19.23 -1.71
C ALA A 222 15.02 18.40 -2.94
N PHE A 223 13.73 18.43 -3.28
CA PHE A 223 13.22 17.82 -4.50
C PHE A 223 13.43 18.74 -5.71
N ILE A 224 13.22 20.06 -5.56
CA ILE A 224 13.38 21.04 -6.65
C ILE A 224 14.86 21.15 -7.04
N ASP A 225 15.75 21.30 -6.05
CA ASP A 225 17.20 21.26 -6.24
C ASP A 225 17.87 20.41 -5.15
N PRO A 226 18.04 19.10 -5.40
CA PRO A 226 18.69 18.23 -4.42
C PRO A 226 20.18 18.56 -4.22
N TRP A 227 20.81 19.25 -5.20
CA TRP A 227 22.22 19.59 -5.18
C TRP A 227 22.52 20.82 -4.33
N GLU A 228 21.53 21.63 -3.99
CA GLU A 228 21.70 22.73 -3.06
C GLU A 228 22.06 22.21 -1.63
N SER A 229 21.56 21.02 -1.26
CA SER A 229 21.86 20.37 0.02
C SER A 229 22.31 18.91 -0.14
N PRO A 230 23.48 18.65 -0.78
CA PRO A 230 23.89 17.31 -1.19
C PRO A 230 24.31 16.40 -0.04
N LYS A 231 24.51 16.93 1.18
CA LYS A 231 24.79 16.19 2.42
C LYS A 231 23.64 16.26 3.45
N GLY A 232 22.59 16.99 3.12
CA GLY A 232 21.40 17.19 3.95
C GLY A 232 20.18 16.45 3.39
N GLU A 233 19.07 17.16 3.27
CA GLU A 233 17.77 16.60 2.83
C GLU A 233 17.79 16.08 1.38
N GLY A 234 18.63 16.62 0.50
CA GLY A 234 18.80 16.14 -0.88
C GLY A 234 19.60 14.84 -0.99
N TYR A 235 20.38 14.47 0.04
CA TYR A 235 21.31 13.34 0.00
C TYR A 235 20.66 12.04 -0.44
N GLN A 236 19.52 11.68 0.17
CA GLN A 236 18.84 10.42 -0.10
C GLN A 236 18.35 10.31 -1.55
N LEU A 237 17.81 11.41 -2.09
CA LEU A 237 17.36 11.45 -3.49
C LEU A 237 18.54 11.36 -4.46
N ILE A 238 19.62 12.09 -4.21
CA ILE A 238 20.84 12.04 -5.03
C ILE A 238 21.41 10.62 -5.08
N GLN A 239 21.51 9.93 -3.93
CA GLN A 239 22.02 8.56 -3.89
C GLN A 239 21.09 7.57 -4.59
N SER A 240 19.77 7.80 -4.52
CA SER A 240 18.80 7.04 -5.29
C SER A 240 19.00 7.19 -6.80
N LEU A 241 19.18 8.42 -7.28
CA LEU A 241 19.40 8.71 -8.70
C LEU A 241 20.77 8.14 -9.18
N TYR A 242 21.80 8.21 -8.34
CA TYR A 242 23.09 7.56 -8.64
C TYR A 242 22.94 6.04 -8.74
N ALA A 243 22.18 5.40 -7.84
CA ALA A 243 21.91 3.98 -7.93
C ALA A 243 21.28 3.61 -9.27
N LEU A 244 20.20 4.31 -9.64
CA LEU A 244 19.49 4.06 -10.89
C LEU A 244 20.39 4.33 -12.13
N GLY A 245 21.17 5.42 -12.10
CA GLY A 245 22.11 5.77 -13.18
C GLY A 245 23.21 4.73 -13.35
N ASN A 246 23.80 4.25 -12.24
CA ASN A 246 24.84 3.22 -12.26
C ASN A 246 24.34 1.88 -12.78
N GLY A 247 23.04 1.57 -12.61
CA GLY A 247 22.46 0.32 -13.07
C GLY A 247 22.43 0.18 -14.60
N GLY A 248 22.31 1.28 -15.35
CA GLY A 248 22.20 1.24 -16.80
C GLY A 248 21.12 0.26 -17.29
N TRP A 249 21.37 -0.42 -18.40
CA TRP A 249 20.41 -1.36 -18.98
C TRP A 249 20.33 -2.71 -18.25
N PHE A 250 21.49 -3.28 -17.86
CA PHE A 250 21.62 -4.67 -17.39
C PHE A 250 21.98 -4.78 -15.90
N GLY A 251 22.25 -3.68 -15.24
CA GLY A 251 22.68 -3.64 -13.85
C GLY A 251 24.16 -3.98 -13.64
N THR A 252 24.59 -3.78 -12.40
CA THR A 252 25.96 -4.12 -11.94
C THR A 252 26.09 -5.59 -11.54
N GLY A 253 25.00 -6.33 -11.59
CA GLY A 253 24.88 -7.72 -11.11
C GLY A 253 24.31 -7.81 -9.70
N LEU A 254 23.63 -8.93 -9.40
CA LEU A 254 23.06 -9.22 -8.09
C LEU A 254 24.14 -9.14 -7.00
N PHE A 255 23.82 -8.50 -5.88
CA PHE A 255 24.71 -8.29 -4.73
C PHE A 255 25.91 -7.38 -4.99
N ASN A 256 25.95 -6.65 -6.11
CA ASN A 256 27.06 -5.76 -6.50
C ASN A 256 26.72 -4.27 -6.42
N SER A 257 25.58 -3.89 -5.81
CA SER A 257 25.28 -2.48 -5.57
C SER A 257 26.36 -1.83 -4.71
N ARG A 258 26.77 -0.61 -5.06
CA ARG A 258 27.66 0.24 -4.26
C ARG A 258 26.89 1.05 -3.22
N GLN A 259 25.67 1.43 -3.55
CA GLN A 259 24.84 2.30 -2.69
C GLN A 259 24.43 1.65 -1.38
N LYS A 260 24.38 0.31 -1.30
CA LYS A 260 24.08 -0.44 -0.08
C LYS A 260 25.15 -0.33 1.02
N TYR A 261 26.35 0.12 0.70
CA TYR A 261 27.44 0.31 1.68
C TYR A 261 27.30 1.62 2.46
N ARG A 262 26.09 1.92 2.95
CA ARG A 262 25.69 3.12 3.72
C ARG A 262 25.69 4.43 2.93
N PHE A 263 25.80 4.39 1.61
CA PHE A 263 25.61 5.59 0.81
C PHE A 263 24.13 5.94 0.71
N LEU A 264 23.23 4.95 0.53
CA LEU A 264 21.80 5.18 0.48
C LEU A 264 21.15 4.81 1.83
N PRO A 265 20.65 5.80 2.60
CA PRO A 265 19.89 5.52 3.83
C PRO A 265 18.57 4.78 3.51
N PHE A 266 18.19 3.84 4.40
CA PHE A 266 16.94 3.06 4.28
C PHE A 266 16.79 2.31 2.97
N ALA A 267 17.92 1.85 2.44
CA ALA A 267 17.99 1.10 1.19
C ALA A 267 17.09 -0.17 1.18
N GLU A 268 16.87 -0.79 2.34
CA GLU A 268 16.01 -1.97 2.49
C GLU A 268 14.50 -1.65 2.59
N SER A 269 14.14 -0.39 2.81
CA SER A 269 12.77 0.08 3.06
C SER A 269 12.25 0.89 1.88
N ASP A 270 12.30 2.21 1.98
CA ASP A 270 11.63 3.12 1.06
C ASP A 270 12.31 3.22 -0.31
N PHE A 271 13.61 2.96 -0.37
CA PHE A 271 14.45 3.06 -1.55
C PHE A 271 15.01 1.70 -2.05
N ILE A 272 14.35 0.59 -1.68
CA ILE A 272 14.79 -0.74 -2.14
C ILE A 272 14.79 -0.85 -3.67
N LEU A 273 13.88 -0.14 -4.34
CA LEU A 273 13.80 -0.08 -5.80
C LEU A 273 15.07 0.51 -6.42
N SER A 274 15.76 1.45 -5.74
CA SER A 274 17.05 2.00 -6.19
C SER A 274 18.14 0.93 -6.23
N ILE A 275 18.20 0.11 -5.17
CA ILE A 275 19.17 -1.00 -5.11
C ILE A 275 18.86 -2.06 -6.17
N ILE A 276 17.56 -2.40 -6.33
CA ILE A 276 17.13 -3.33 -7.40
C ILE A 276 17.51 -2.75 -8.77
N GLY A 277 17.31 -1.44 -8.97
CA GLY A 277 17.67 -0.75 -10.20
C GLY A 277 19.17 -0.72 -10.46
N GLU A 278 20.01 -0.52 -9.43
CA GLU A 278 21.46 -0.58 -9.56
C GLU A 278 21.94 -2.01 -9.89
N GLU A 279 21.39 -3.03 -9.25
CA GLU A 279 21.82 -4.42 -9.42
C GLU A 279 21.28 -5.10 -10.67
N LEU A 280 20.02 -4.89 -11.02
CA LEU A 280 19.34 -5.54 -12.15
C LEU A 280 19.16 -4.63 -13.38
N GLY A 281 19.48 -3.35 -13.24
CA GLY A 281 19.36 -2.36 -14.31
C GLY A 281 17.91 -2.07 -14.71
N PHE A 282 17.78 -1.33 -15.82
CA PHE A 282 16.48 -0.95 -16.36
C PHE A 282 15.60 -2.16 -16.70
N ILE A 283 16.19 -3.21 -17.28
CA ILE A 283 15.46 -4.43 -17.66
C ILE A 283 14.89 -5.12 -16.43
N GLY A 284 15.66 -5.24 -15.33
CA GLY A 284 15.17 -5.83 -14.08
C GLY A 284 14.01 -5.03 -13.46
N VAL A 285 14.12 -3.70 -13.43
CA VAL A 285 13.05 -2.82 -12.97
C VAL A 285 11.81 -2.94 -13.87
N PHE A 286 11.99 -2.98 -15.19
CA PHE A 286 10.90 -3.13 -16.14
C PHE A 286 10.13 -4.45 -15.94
N VAL A 287 10.85 -5.56 -15.75
CA VAL A 287 10.25 -6.87 -15.46
C VAL A 287 9.51 -6.83 -14.12
N LEU A 288 10.11 -6.24 -13.08
CA LEU A 288 9.49 -6.10 -11.76
C LEU A 288 8.16 -5.33 -11.85
N PHE A 289 8.16 -4.17 -12.52
CA PHE A 289 6.93 -3.41 -12.73
C PHE A 289 5.94 -4.14 -13.64
N GLY A 290 6.40 -4.89 -14.62
CA GLY A 290 5.55 -5.77 -15.43
C GLY A 290 4.76 -6.76 -14.57
N VAL A 291 5.42 -7.37 -13.57
CA VAL A 291 4.77 -8.25 -12.58
C VAL A 291 3.79 -7.48 -11.70
N CYS A 292 4.17 -6.30 -11.17
CA CYS A 292 3.30 -5.46 -10.35
C CYS A 292 2.05 -5.00 -11.13
N ILE A 293 2.24 -4.53 -12.36
CA ILE A 293 1.15 -4.11 -13.26
C ILE A 293 0.24 -5.29 -13.59
N THR A 294 0.80 -6.47 -13.84
CA THR A 294 0.00 -7.68 -14.07
C THR A 294 -0.88 -8.00 -12.86
N LEU A 295 -0.36 -7.86 -11.63
CA LEU A 295 -1.14 -8.05 -10.41
C LEU A 295 -2.29 -7.03 -10.30
N VAL A 296 -2.05 -5.76 -10.63
CA VAL A 296 -3.10 -4.71 -10.71
C VAL A 296 -4.15 -5.09 -11.77
N PHE A 297 -3.75 -5.53 -12.95
CA PHE A 297 -4.69 -5.97 -13.99
C PHE A 297 -5.55 -7.16 -13.55
N GLN A 298 -4.97 -8.13 -12.82
CA GLN A 298 -5.75 -9.24 -12.25
C GLN A 298 -6.75 -8.75 -11.21
N GLY A 299 -6.39 -7.73 -10.42
CA GLY A 299 -7.30 -7.08 -9.48
C GLY A 299 -8.46 -6.35 -10.17
N ILE A 300 -8.16 -5.56 -11.20
CA ILE A 300 -9.18 -4.89 -12.04
C ILE A 300 -10.11 -5.92 -12.71
N LYS A 301 -9.54 -6.99 -13.25
CA LYS A 301 -10.34 -8.09 -13.83
C LYS A 301 -11.26 -8.72 -12.79
N THR A 302 -10.75 -9.01 -11.59
CA THR A 302 -11.53 -9.56 -10.47
C THR A 302 -12.66 -8.61 -10.07
N ALA A 303 -12.40 -7.30 -10.00
CA ALA A 303 -13.43 -6.30 -9.72
C ALA A 303 -14.52 -6.30 -10.81
N ARG A 304 -14.16 -6.26 -12.10
CA ARG A 304 -15.11 -6.24 -13.22
C ARG A 304 -15.98 -7.50 -13.29
N GLU A 305 -15.44 -8.64 -12.89
CA GLU A 305 -16.13 -9.94 -12.90
C GLU A 305 -16.83 -10.24 -11.55
N ALA A 306 -16.80 -9.33 -10.59
CA ALA A 306 -17.36 -9.50 -9.26
C ALA A 306 -18.87 -9.79 -9.29
N PRO A 307 -19.40 -10.67 -8.39
CA PRO A 307 -20.78 -11.10 -8.42
C PRO A 307 -21.78 -10.02 -7.97
N ASP A 308 -21.35 -9.10 -7.14
CA ASP A 308 -22.17 -8.05 -6.53
C ASP A 308 -21.37 -6.76 -6.34
N PHE A 309 -22.05 -5.68 -5.95
CA PHE A 309 -21.43 -4.36 -5.84
C PHE A 309 -20.47 -4.22 -4.67
N PHE A 310 -20.70 -4.93 -3.56
CA PHE A 310 -19.75 -4.97 -2.45
C PHE A 310 -18.43 -5.61 -2.89
N SER A 311 -18.52 -6.76 -3.53
CA SER A 311 -17.35 -7.47 -4.07
C SER A 311 -16.58 -6.63 -5.10
N PHE A 312 -17.31 -5.92 -5.98
CA PHE A 312 -16.72 -4.99 -6.94
C PHE A 312 -15.92 -3.88 -6.25
N LEU A 313 -16.51 -3.20 -5.26
CA LEU A 313 -15.86 -2.12 -4.54
C LEU A 313 -14.69 -2.60 -3.68
N LEU A 314 -14.84 -3.76 -3.01
CA LEU A 314 -13.78 -4.33 -2.18
C LEU A 314 -12.57 -4.74 -3.03
N ALA A 315 -12.79 -5.42 -4.15
CA ALA A 315 -11.72 -5.78 -5.09
C ALA A 315 -11.05 -4.53 -5.69
N SER A 316 -11.85 -3.52 -6.06
CA SER A 316 -11.33 -2.23 -6.56
C SER A 316 -10.48 -1.53 -5.49
N GLY A 317 -10.95 -1.46 -4.25
CA GLY A 317 -10.25 -0.80 -3.15
C GLY A 317 -8.92 -1.49 -2.80
N ILE A 318 -8.89 -2.82 -2.71
CA ILE A 318 -7.65 -3.59 -2.50
C ILE A 318 -6.66 -3.32 -3.64
N THR A 319 -7.12 -3.36 -4.87
CA THR A 319 -6.28 -3.11 -6.05
C THR A 319 -5.76 -1.67 -6.09
N LEU A 320 -6.58 -0.70 -5.71
CA LEU A 320 -6.20 0.72 -5.63
C LEU A 320 -5.13 0.95 -4.56
N VAL A 321 -5.27 0.38 -3.35
CA VAL A 321 -4.23 0.50 -2.31
C VAL A 321 -2.89 -0.01 -2.83
N TYR A 322 -2.86 -1.21 -3.42
CA TYR A 322 -1.65 -1.80 -3.96
C TYR A 322 -1.07 -0.95 -5.11
N GLY A 323 -1.90 -0.59 -6.10
CA GLY A 323 -1.46 0.13 -7.30
C GLY A 323 -0.99 1.55 -7.00
N VAL A 324 -1.74 2.32 -6.17
CA VAL A 324 -1.38 3.68 -5.78
C VAL A 324 -0.07 3.68 -4.99
N GLN A 325 0.08 2.77 -4.03
CA GLN A 325 1.29 2.68 -3.23
C GLN A 325 2.51 2.31 -4.08
N THR A 326 2.37 1.35 -5.00
CA THR A 326 3.42 0.98 -5.96
C THR A 326 3.82 2.17 -6.85
N LEU A 327 2.83 2.90 -7.37
CA LEU A 327 3.06 4.06 -8.22
C LEU A 327 3.78 5.19 -7.47
N ILE A 328 3.32 5.52 -6.26
CA ILE A 328 3.96 6.56 -5.43
C ILE A 328 5.41 6.21 -5.14
N ASN A 329 5.71 4.97 -4.74
CA ASN A 329 7.10 4.54 -4.49
C ASN A 329 7.98 4.68 -5.74
N ALA A 330 7.47 4.25 -6.90
CA ALA A 330 8.20 4.40 -8.16
C ALA A 330 8.52 5.86 -8.49
N LEU A 331 7.53 6.75 -8.33
CA LEU A 331 7.70 8.18 -8.60
C LEU A 331 8.67 8.85 -7.61
N VAL A 332 8.67 8.44 -6.35
CA VAL A 332 9.63 8.92 -5.34
C VAL A 332 11.04 8.50 -5.69
N VAL A 333 11.26 7.21 -5.94
CA VAL A 333 12.59 6.66 -6.20
C VAL A 333 13.20 7.20 -7.48
N SER A 334 12.36 7.45 -8.51
CA SER A 334 12.80 8.08 -9.77
C SER A 334 13.00 9.59 -9.69
N GLY A 335 12.75 10.21 -8.52
CA GLY A 335 12.83 11.67 -8.39
C GLY A 335 11.75 12.43 -9.13
N SER A 336 10.61 11.80 -9.42
CA SER A 336 9.48 12.45 -10.11
C SER A 336 8.53 13.19 -9.15
N ILE A 337 8.55 12.83 -7.86
CA ILE A 337 7.85 13.53 -6.77
C ILE A 337 8.74 13.61 -5.52
N PRO A 338 8.46 14.51 -4.59
CA PRO A 338 9.27 14.66 -3.37
C PRO A 338 9.38 13.36 -2.57
N PRO A 339 10.53 13.11 -1.90
CA PRO A 339 10.74 11.91 -1.08
C PRO A 339 9.68 11.79 0.02
N THR A 340 8.96 10.68 0.06
CA THR A 340 7.79 10.53 0.93
C THR A 340 7.88 9.37 1.94
N GLY A 341 8.79 8.42 1.81
CA GLY A 341 8.95 7.33 2.77
C GLY A 341 7.83 6.28 2.72
N LEU A 342 7.26 6.01 1.54
CA LEU A 342 6.26 4.97 1.35
C LEU A 342 6.92 3.70 0.79
N PRO A 343 6.85 2.55 1.50
CA PRO A 343 7.50 1.34 1.04
C PRO A 343 6.80 0.74 -0.19
N LEU A 344 7.58 0.05 -1.04
CA LEU A 344 7.06 -0.71 -2.19
C LEU A 344 6.34 -1.97 -1.68
N PRO A 345 5.02 -2.14 -1.92
CA PRO A 345 4.24 -3.24 -1.38
C PRO A 345 4.79 -4.60 -1.82
N LEU A 346 4.77 -5.59 -0.93
CA LEU A 346 5.30 -6.96 -1.10
C LEU A 346 6.82 -7.07 -1.24
N ILE A 347 7.56 -5.97 -1.43
CA ILE A 347 9.00 -5.99 -1.74
C ILE A 347 9.83 -5.34 -0.64
N SER A 348 9.45 -4.14 -0.19
CA SER A 348 10.18 -3.43 0.87
C SER A 348 10.15 -4.15 2.20
N SER A 349 11.17 -3.91 3.02
CA SER A 349 11.23 -4.36 4.40
C SER A 349 10.11 -3.72 5.22
N GLY A 350 9.20 -4.56 5.75
CA GLY A 350 8.07 -4.09 6.56
C GLY A 350 7.07 -5.20 6.85
N ASN A 351 7.21 -5.87 7.99
CA ASN A 351 6.39 -7.05 8.33
C ASN A 351 4.90 -6.76 8.31
N THR A 352 4.46 -5.63 8.89
CA THR A 352 3.04 -5.26 8.93
C THR A 352 2.47 -5.08 7.53
N SER A 353 3.17 -4.32 6.69
CA SER A 353 2.77 -4.07 5.31
C SER A 353 2.70 -5.35 4.49
N LEU A 354 3.72 -6.21 4.61
CA LEU A 354 3.78 -7.51 3.93
C LEU A 354 2.61 -8.41 4.32
N ILE A 355 2.40 -8.62 5.62
CA ILE A 355 1.34 -9.51 6.14
C ILE A 355 -0.04 -9.05 5.67
N ILE A 356 -0.33 -7.75 5.81
CA ILE A 356 -1.64 -7.19 5.49
C ILE A 356 -1.88 -7.19 3.98
N THR A 357 -0.86 -6.85 3.19
CA THR A 357 -0.97 -6.91 1.73
C THR A 357 -1.18 -8.35 1.24
N MET A 358 -0.44 -9.33 1.77
CA MET A 358 -0.66 -10.75 1.43
C MET A 358 -2.07 -11.21 1.84
N ALA A 359 -2.55 -10.85 3.04
CA ALA A 359 -3.91 -11.16 3.48
C ALA A 359 -4.97 -10.55 2.54
N SER A 360 -4.80 -9.28 2.14
CA SER A 360 -5.70 -8.59 1.22
C SER A 360 -5.72 -9.23 -0.17
N MET A 361 -4.57 -9.72 -0.67
CA MET A 361 -4.51 -10.50 -1.92
C MET A 361 -5.22 -11.86 -1.79
N GLY A 362 -5.20 -12.47 -0.58
CA GLY A 362 -6.04 -13.63 -0.28
C GLY A 362 -7.53 -13.34 -0.37
N VAL A 363 -7.99 -12.17 0.12
CA VAL A 363 -9.38 -11.71 -0.05
C VAL A 363 -9.70 -11.49 -1.54
N LEU A 364 -8.80 -10.85 -2.28
CA LEU A 364 -8.95 -10.62 -3.72
C LEU A 364 -9.10 -11.95 -4.48
N TYR A 365 -8.29 -12.97 -4.14
CA TYR A 365 -8.44 -14.32 -4.65
C TYR A 365 -9.82 -14.92 -4.30
N SER A 366 -10.29 -14.78 -3.06
CA SER A 366 -11.61 -15.28 -2.64
C SER A 366 -12.74 -14.63 -3.43
N ILE A 367 -12.64 -13.33 -3.75
CA ILE A 367 -13.58 -12.63 -4.64
C ILE A 367 -13.52 -13.24 -6.05
N SER A 368 -12.32 -13.47 -6.60
CA SER A 368 -12.16 -14.04 -7.94
C SER A 368 -12.74 -15.45 -8.06
N ALA A 369 -12.75 -16.24 -6.97
CA ALA A 369 -13.37 -17.57 -6.91
C ALA A 369 -14.90 -17.51 -6.90
N SER A 370 -15.49 -16.35 -6.65
CA SER A 370 -16.94 -16.12 -6.56
C SER A 370 -17.50 -15.43 -7.83
N THR A 371 -16.70 -15.25 -8.88
CA THR A 371 -17.08 -14.53 -10.11
C THR A 371 -18.27 -15.14 -10.82
N LYS A 372 -19.02 -14.31 -11.56
CA LYS A 372 -20.19 -14.73 -12.38
C LYS A 372 -19.77 -15.75 -13.41
N GLU A 373 -20.56 -16.80 -13.61
CA GLU A 373 -20.50 -17.57 -14.84
C GLU A 373 -20.69 -16.61 -16.01
N LYS A 374 -19.75 -16.59 -16.97
CA LYS A 374 -19.99 -15.98 -18.27
C LYS A 374 -21.24 -16.66 -18.83
N GLY A 375 -22.31 -15.90 -18.92
CA GLY A 375 -23.63 -16.41 -19.20
C GLY A 375 -23.65 -17.33 -20.40
N LYS A 376 -24.25 -18.48 -20.24
CA LYS A 376 -25.10 -19.00 -21.30
C LYS A 376 -26.22 -17.97 -21.47
N VAL A 377 -26.09 -17.12 -22.47
CA VAL A 377 -27.21 -16.40 -23.05
C VAL A 377 -28.13 -17.51 -23.56
N ILE A 378 -29.20 -17.76 -22.82
CA ILE A 378 -30.33 -18.52 -23.35
C ILE A 378 -30.88 -17.60 -24.43
N GLN A 379 -30.72 -18.04 -25.67
CA GLN A 379 -31.41 -17.51 -26.84
C GLN A 379 -32.93 -17.60 -26.64
#